data_f4c65b1227ea3fcb283f164626b892db
#
_entry.id   f4c65b1227ea3fcb283f164626b892db
#
_cell.length_a   1.000
_cell.length_b   1.000
_cell.length_c   1.000
_cell.angle_alpha   90.00
_cell.angle_beta   90.00
_cell.angle_gamma   90.00
#
_symmetry.space_group_name_H-M   'P 1'
#
loop_
_entity.id
_entity.type
_entity.pdbx_description
1 polymer ?
#
loop_
_entity_poly.entity_id
_entity_poly.type
_entity_poly.pdbx_seq_one_letter_code
_entity_poly.pdbx_strand_id
1 'polypeptide(L)'
;MGAKRAQSGLEYLVTYGWAIFILVIVIAVLWYMGAFNGISFAGSGISSSGFSSFRHIDSKVNNTGAVVVLANSVTRSITINSITVGVTDETADSACTYSPLAVSANGILTVTCSSVPQGVINYPGSRYDLTVTIDFTDGTSGGNHIDIGFFGGKVGTS
;
A
#
# COMPACT_ATOMS: atom_id res chain seq x y z
N MET A 1 19.58 35.67 48.41
CA MET A 1 20.37 34.81 47.51
C MET A 1 19.53 34.00 46.49
N GLY A 2 18.39 34.50 46.02
CA GLY A 2 17.48 33.78 45.09
C GLY A 2 17.52 34.20 43.62
N ALA A 3 18.03 35.37 43.31
CA ALA A 3 17.91 35.95 41.95
C ALA A 3 18.80 35.28 40.88
N LYS A 4 19.97 34.76 41.23
CA LYS A 4 20.90 34.14 40.29
C LYS A 4 20.42 32.78 39.71
N ARG A 5 19.56 32.05 40.42
CA ARG A 5 19.04 30.75 39.97
C ARG A 5 17.88 30.89 38.96
N ALA A 6 17.10 31.98 39.06
CA ALA A 6 16.02 32.26 38.13
C ALA A 6 16.55 32.74 36.77
N GLN A 7 17.68 33.46 36.76
CA GLN A 7 18.30 34.01 35.57
C GLN A 7 18.88 32.91 34.66
N SER A 8 19.52 31.89 35.21
CA SER A 8 20.07 30.78 34.43
C SER A 8 18.95 29.91 33.78
N GLY A 9 17.80 29.77 34.45
CA GLY A 9 16.65 29.08 33.89
C GLY A 9 16.02 29.81 32.71
N LEU A 10 15.99 31.13 32.77
CA LEU A 10 15.44 31.99 31.71
C LEU A 10 16.34 32.00 30.46
N GLU A 11 17.66 32.04 30.65
CA GLU A 11 18.64 31.96 29.57
C GLU A 11 18.59 30.60 28.88
N TYR A 12 18.39 29.50 29.61
CA TYR A 12 18.24 28.18 29.07
C TYR A 12 16.94 28.09 28.25
N LEU A 13 15.85 28.62 28.77
CA LEU A 13 14.53 28.62 28.12
C LEU A 13 14.52 29.45 26.84
N VAL A 14 15.22 30.59 26.81
CA VAL A 14 15.38 31.41 25.60
C VAL A 14 16.27 30.71 24.56
N THR A 15 17.36 30.06 24.99
CA THR A 15 18.31 29.43 24.07
C THR A 15 17.75 28.14 23.45
N TYR A 16 16.96 27.35 24.19
CA TYR A 16 16.39 26.10 23.68
C TYR A 16 14.94 26.20 23.27
N GLY A 17 14.20 27.22 23.73
CA GLY A 17 12.79 27.40 23.39
C GLY A 17 12.55 27.62 21.90
N TRP A 18 13.42 28.36 21.22
CA TRP A 18 13.32 28.55 19.79
C TRP A 18 13.62 27.27 19.01
N ALA A 19 14.53 26.41 19.49
CA ALA A 19 14.84 25.14 18.88
C ALA A 19 13.64 24.18 18.97
N ILE A 20 12.98 24.13 20.14
CA ILE A 20 11.75 23.38 20.34
C ILE A 20 10.64 23.93 19.43
N PHE A 21 10.53 25.25 19.30
CA PHE A 21 9.54 25.89 18.45
C PHE A 21 9.72 25.50 16.96
N ILE A 22 10.95 25.52 16.46
CA ILE A 22 11.25 25.05 15.09
C ILE A 22 10.93 23.56 14.94
N LEU A 23 11.26 22.73 15.92
CA LEU A 23 10.98 21.31 15.88
C LEU A 23 9.45 21.04 15.79
N VAL A 24 8.64 21.79 16.54
CA VAL A 24 7.18 21.70 16.48
C VAL A 24 6.66 22.12 15.10
N ILE A 25 7.21 23.20 14.53
CA ILE A 25 6.84 23.63 13.17
C ILE A 25 7.18 22.55 12.14
N VAL A 26 8.38 21.95 12.21
CA VAL A 26 8.79 20.87 11.30
C VAL A 26 7.86 19.68 11.41
N ILE A 27 7.52 19.25 12.63
CA ILE A 27 6.57 18.15 12.85
C ILE A 27 5.19 18.50 12.29
N ALA A 28 4.71 19.71 12.50
CA ALA A 28 3.41 20.17 11.98
C ALA A 28 3.39 20.18 10.44
N VAL A 29 4.47 20.64 9.80
CA VAL A 29 4.62 20.63 8.34
C VAL A 29 4.66 19.18 7.82
N LEU A 30 5.43 18.31 8.46
CA LEU A 30 5.49 16.89 8.10
C LEU A 30 4.12 16.22 8.26
N TRP A 31 3.38 16.55 9.31
CA TRP A 31 2.00 16.08 9.49
C TRP A 31 1.09 16.59 8.38
N TYR A 32 1.14 17.89 8.07
CA TYR A 32 0.34 18.50 7.00
C TYR A 32 0.68 17.90 5.62
N MET A 33 1.95 17.61 5.36
CA MET A 33 2.40 16.92 4.15
C MET A 33 2.05 15.43 4.13
N GLY A 34 1.52 14.89 5.22
CA GLY A 34 1.17 13.47 5.33
C GLY A 34 2.37 12.53 5.47
N ALA A 35 3.53 13.02 5.91
CA ALA A 35 4.74 12.21 6.06
C ALA A 35 4.58 11.04 7.04
N PHE A 36 3.63 11.14 7.96
CA PHE A 36 3.29 10.08 8.92
C PHE A 36 2.22 9.11 8.41
N ASN A 37 1.57 9.43 7.29
CA ASN A 37 0.68 8.50 6.60
C ASN A 37 1.53 7.70 5.61
N GLY A 38 1.87 6.47 5.93
CA GLY A 38 2.78 5.63 5.14
C GLY A 38 2.44 5.50 3.63
N ILE A 39 1.21 5.85 3.25
CA ILE A 39 0.72 5.85 1.85
C ILE A 39 0.93 7.20 1.15
N SER A 40 1.14 8.30 1.91
CA SER A 40 1.17 9.66 1.34
C SER A 40 2.56 10.12 0.89
N PHE A 41 3.62 9.47 1.32
CA PHE A 41 5.00 9.85 0.99
C PHE A 41 5.46 9.36 -0.40
N ALA A 42 4.85 8.31 -0.92
CA ALA A 42 5.00 7.95 -2.31
C ALA A 42 4.11 8.91 -3.12
N GLY A 43 4.70 9.98 -3.68
CA GLY A 43 4.00 10.89 -4.60
C GLY A 43 3.16 10.09 -5.58
N SER A 44 2.14 10.64 -6.21
CA SER A 44 1.17 10.06 -7.16
C SER A 44 1.40 8.62 -7.69
N GLY A 45 2.26 7.85 -7.06
CA GLY A 45 2.63 6.47 -7.35
C GLY A 45 1.73 5.48 -6.59
N ILE A 46 1.58 4.33 -7.17
CA ILE A 46 0.91 3.18 -6.60
C ILE A 46 1.80 2.64 -5.48
N SER A 47 1.27 2.50 -4.26
CA SER A 47 1.95 1.82 -3.18
C SER A 47 1.47 0.38 -3.06
N SER A 48 2.38 -0.55 -2.87
CA SER A 48 2.05 -1.95 -2.58
C SER A 48 2.82 -2.43 -1.36
N SER A 49 2.18 -3.23 -0.54
CA SER A 49 2.78 -3.83 0.66
C SER A 49 2.11 -5.16 1.00
N GLY A 50 2.73 -5.94 1.87
CA GLY A 50 2.14 -7.17 2.42
C GLY A 50 2.50 -8.44 1.67
N PHE A 51 2.78 -8.41 0.39
CA PHE A 51 3.13 -9.63 -0.36
C PHE A 51 4.46 -10.22 0.10
N SER A 52 4.47 -11.52 0.31
CA SER A 52 5.66 -12.30 0.66
C SER A 52 6.19 -13.11 -0.53
N SER A 53 5.29 -13.63 -1.35
CA SER A 53 5.59 -14.52 -2.48
C SER A 53 5.48 -13.84 -3.83
N PHE A 54 4.89 -12.66 -3.87
CA PHE A 54 4.72 -11.88 -5.08
C PHE A 54 5.37 -10.50 -4.96
N ARG A 55 5.82 -9.97 -6.09
CA ARG A 55 6.30 -8.60 -6.22
C ARG A 55 5.38 -7.85 -7.16
N HIS A 56 4.86 -6.73 -6.71
CA HIS A 56 4.09 -5.82 -7.55
C HIS A 56 4.97 -5.22 -8.66
N ILE A 57 4.49 -5.24 -9.89
CA ILE A 57 5.13 -4.62 -11.04
C ILE A 57 4.38 -3.36 -11.45
N ASP A 58 3.07 -3.49 -11.67
CA ASP A 58 2.22 -2.40 -12.14
C ASP A 58 0.77 -2.65 -11.73
N SER A 59 -0.03 -1.59 -11.64
CA SER A 59 -1.47 -1.70 -11.48
C SER A 59 -2.19 -0.49 -12.04
N LYS A 60 -3.33 -0.74 -12.65
CA LYS A 60 -4.24 0.28 -13.16
C LYS A 60 -5.63 0.02 -12.60
N VAL A 61 -6.17 1.02 -11.91
CA VAL A 61 -7.53 0.98 -11.38
C VAL A 61 -8.31 2.13 -12.00
N ASN A 62 -9.47 1.83 -12.55
CA ASN A 62 -10.41 2.80 -13.10
C ASN A 62 -11.82 2.52 -12.56
N ASN A 63 -12.79 3.33 -12.96
CA ASN A 63 -14.19 3.19 -12.53
C ASN A 63 -14.90 1.92 -13.03
N THR A 64 -14.30 1.17 -13.93
CA THR A 64 -14.88 -0.05 -14.52
C THR A 64 -14.19 -1.34 -14.05
N GLY A 65 -12.99 -1.24 -13.47
CA GLY A 65 -12.26 -2.41 -13.02
C GLY A 65 -10.83 -2.12 -12.58
N ALA A 66 -10.12 -3.19 -12.31
CA ALA A 66 -8.71 -3.13 -11.91
C ALA A 66 -7.89 -4.15 -12.71
N VAL A 67 -6.69 -3.75 -13.10
CA VAL A 67 -5.67 -4.66 -13.64
C VAL A 67 -4.45 -4.56 -12.73
N VAL A 68 -3.97 -5.69 -12.25
CA VAL A 68 -2.80 -5.79 -11.38
C VAL A 68 -1.81 -6.76 -12.00
N VAL A 69 -0.56 -6.33 -12.11
CA VAL A 69 0.54 -7.13 -12.66
C VAL A 69 1.51 -7.45 -11.54
N LEU A 70 1.70 -8.72 -11.31
CA LEU A 70 2.55 -9.26 -10.24
C LEU A 70 3.63 -10.15 -10.85
N ALA A 71 4.81 -10.21 -10.21
CA ALA A 71 5.82 -11.22 -10.50
C ALA A 71 5.90 -12.23 -9.37
N ASN A 72 6.01 -13.49 -9.72
CA ASN A 72 6.33 -14.55 -8.78
C ASN A 72 7.74 -14.35 -8.24
N SER A 73 7.89 -14.05 -6.96
CA SER A 73 9.18 -13.89 -6.27
C SER A 73 9.71 -15.20 -5.68
N VAL A 74 8.90 -16.26 -5.74
CA VAL A 74 9.33 -17.58 -5.31
C VAL A 74 10.25 -18.19 -6.39
N THR A 75 11.31 -18.86 -5.99
CA THR A 75 12.32 -19.45 -6.91
C THR A 75 11.84 -20.68 -7.68
N ARG A 76 10.54 -20.97 -7.66
CA ARG A 76 9.90 -22.15 -8.27
C ARG A 76 8.57 -21.78 -8.92
N SER A 77 8.05 -22.71 -9.74
CA SER A 77 6.73 -22.51 -10.33
C SER A 77 5.63 -22.69 -9.29
N ILE A 78 4.58 -21.92 -9.43
CA ILE A 78 3.39 -21.97 -8.60
C ILE A 78 2.15 -22.10 -9.48
N THR A 79 1.10 -22.68 -8.96
CA THR A 79 -0.21 -22.77 -9.62
C THR A 79 -1.20 -21.95 -8.83
N ILE A 80 -1.84 -21.00 -9.47
CA ILE A 80 -2.84 -20.12 -8.85
C ILE A 80 -4.17 -20.87 -8.73
N ASN A 81 -4.72 -20.94 -7.54
CA ASN A 81 -6.01 -21.59 -7.25
C ASN A 81 -7.14 -20.57 -7.33
N SER A 82 -6.98 -19.43 -6.65
CA SER A 82 -7.96 -18.34 -6.68
C SER A 82 -7.30 -17.00 -6.40
N ILE A 83 -7.93 -15.93 -6.89
CA ILE A 83 -7.55 -14.55 -6.56
C ILE A 83 -8.82 -13.78 -6.26
N THR A 84 -8.85 -13.12 -5.12
CA THR A 84 -9.92 -12.20 -4.73
C THR A 84 -9.35 -10.81 -4.51
N VAL A 85 -10.11 -9.80 -4.91
CA VAL A 85 -9.78 -8.40 -4.69
C VAL A 85 -10.93 -7.76 -3.95
N GLY A 86 -10.65 -7.24 -2.78
CA GLY A 86 -11.61 -6.59 -1.89
C GLY A 86 -11.15 -5.19 -1.50
N VAL A 87 -12.03 -4.47 -0.84
CA VAL A 87 -11.72 -3.21 -0.17
C VAL A 87 -11.44 -3.52 1.30
N THR A 88 -10.46 -2.87 1.88
CA THR A 88 -9.90 -3.19 3.20
C THR A 88 -10.95 -3.27 4.34
N ASP A 89 -12.15 -2.70 4.16
CA ASP A 89 -13.22 -2.68 5.17
C ASP A 89 -14.56 -3.26 4.69
N GLU A 90 -14.65 -3.80 3.48
CA GLU A 90 -15.90 -4.36 2.96
C GLU A 90 -15.79 -5.85 2.63
N THR A 91 -16.86 -6.59 2.92
CA THR A 91 -16.97 -8.05 2.71
C THR A 91 -17.26 -8.45 1.25
N ALA A 92 -17.30 -7.52 0.33
CA ALA A 92 -17.57 -7.78 -1.07
C ALA A 92 -16.28 -8.04 -1.86
N ASP A 93 -15.85 -9.28 -1.91
CA ASP A 93 -14.75 -9.71 -2.76
C ASP A 93 -15.21 -9.82 -4.21
N SER A 94 -14.51 -9.15 -5.11
CA SER A 94 -14.72 -9.31 -6.56
C SER A 94 -13.89 -10.48 -7.06
N ALA A 95 -14.55 -11.44 -7.71
CA ALA A 95 -13.87 -12.50 -8.43
C ALA A 95 -13.16 -11.90 -9.66
N CYS A 96 -11.87 -12.17 -9.76
CA CYS A 96 -11.03 -11.67 -10.83
C CYS A 96 -10.60 -12.81 -11.76
N THR A 97 -10.38 -12.49 -13.02
CA THR A 97 -9.71 -13.40 -13.96
C THR A 97 -8.21 -13.20 -13.89
N TYR A 98 -7.44 -14.26 -14.04
CA TYR A 98 -5.98 -14.21 -13.96
C TYR A 98 -5.33 -15.12 -15.01
N SER A 99 -4.16 -14.71 -15.48
CA SER A 99 -3.40 -15.45 -16.48
C SER A 99 -1.88 -15.16 -16.31
N PRO A 100 -1.02 -16.17 -16.45
CA PRO A 100 -1.31 -17.61 -16.62
C PRO A 100 -1.73 -18.28 -15.30
N LEU A 101 -2.35 -19.47 -15.37
CA LEU A 101 -2.70 -20.26 -14.20
C LEU A 101 -1.44 -20.81 -13.49
N ALA A 102 -0.45 -21.26 -14.25
CA ALA A 102 0.85 -21.68 -13.75
C ALA A 102 1.89 -20.58 -14.01
N VAL A 103 2.52 -20.10 -12.96
CA VAL A 103 3.49 -19.01 -13.02
C VAL A 103 4.87 -19.55 -12.67
N SER A 104 5.79 -19.51 -13.63
CA SER A 104 7.19 -19.91 -13.40
C SER A 104 7.89 -18.97 -12.42
N ALA A 105 9.07 -19.38 -11.94
CA ALA A 105 9.94 -18.50 -11.13
C ALA A 105 10.21 -17.20 -11.90
N ASN A 106 10.04 -16.06 -11.25
CA ASN A 106 10.10 -14.71 -11.84
C ASN A 106 9.09 -14.48 -12.98
N GLY A 107 8.15 -15.40 -13.21
CA GLY A 107 7.07 -15.25 -14.19
C GLY A 107 6.09 -14.16 -13.80
N ILE A 108 5.40 -13.61 -14.80
CA ILE A 108 4.43 -12.53 -14.63
C ILE A 108 3.03 -13.12 -14.54
N LEU A 109 2.26 -12.65 -13.57
CA LEU A 109 0.84 -12.93 -13.38
C LEU A 109 0.06 -11.63 -13.61
N THR A 110 -0.88 -11.66 -14.52
CA THR A 110 -1.81 -10.55 -14.74
C THR A 110 -3.18 -10.91 -14.16
N VAL A 111 -3.67 -10.06 -13.30
CA VAL A 111 -4.98 -10.17 -12.65
C VAL A 111 -5.88 -9.08 -13.21
N THR A 112 -7.05 -9.43 -13.69
CA THR A 112 -8.04 -8.50 -14.25
C THR A 112 -9.36 -8.68 -13.54
N CYS A 113 -9.84 -7.63 -12.90
CA CYS A 113 -11.12 -7.58 -12.22
C CYS A 113 -12.07 -6.70 -13.02
N SER A 114 -13.16 -7.28 -13.49
CA SER A 114 -14.19 -6.58 -14.29
C SER A 114 -15.14 -5.72 -13.45
N SER A 115 -15.07 -5.83 -12.14
CA SER A 115 -15.77 -4.97 -11.19
C SER A 115 -14.91 -4.84 -9.95
N VAL A 116 -14.86 -3.66 -9.38
CA VAL A 116 -14.26 -3.42 -8.06
C VAL A 116 -15.40 -2.94 -7.18
N PRO A 117 -15.45 -3.32 -5.89
CA PRO A 117 -16.51 -2.90 -4.98
C PRO A 117 -16.77 -1.40 -5.08
N GLN A 118 -18.00 -1.00 -5.34
CA GLN A 118 -18.41 0.36 -5.75
C GLN A 118 -18.24 1.43 -4.66
N GLY A 119 -17.85 1.07 -3.44
CA GLY A 119 -17.76 2.03 -2.33
C GLY A 119 -16.60 3.02 -2.43
N VAL A 120 -15.54 2.67 -3.16
CA VAL A 120 -14.25 3.38 -3.12
C VAL A 120 -13.84 4.01 -4.45
N ILE A 121 -14.39 3.56 -5.57
CA ILE A 121 -13.96 3.96 -6.92
C ILE A 121 -15.03 4.81 -7.59
N ASN A 122 -15.36 5.95 -7.02
CA ASN A 122 -16.46 6.77 -7.56
C ASN A 122 -16.01 7.80 -8.59
N TYR A 123 -14.78 8.29 -8.55
CA TYR A 123 -14.33 9.39 -9.42
C TYR A 123 -12.88 9.25 -9.80
N PRO A 124 -12.49 9.62 -11.04
CA PRO A 124 -11.08 9.76 -11.41
C PRO A 124 -10.34 10.69 -10.45
N GLY A 125 -9.19 10.25 -9.98
CA GLY A 125 -8.37 10.98 -9.00
C GLY A 125 -8.69 10.67 -7.53
N SER A 126 -9.78 9.95 -7.22
CA SER A 126 -10.05 9.47 -5.87
C SER A 126 -8.97 8.45 -5.44
N ARG A 127 -8.71 8.36 -4.15
CA ARG A 127 -7.81 7.34 -3.61
C ARG A 127 -8.55 6.02 -3.46
N TYR A 128 -7.82 4.93 -3.66
CA TYR A 128 -8.30 3.59 -3.38
C TYR A 128 -7.28 2.83 -2.54
N ASP A 129 -7.78 1.93 -1.71
CA ASP A 129 -7.02 0.93 -0.97
C ASP A 129 -7.68 -0.43 -1.20
N LEU A 130 -6.98 -1.32 -1.88
CA LEU A 130 -7.45 -2.65 -2.24
C LEU A 130 -6.62 -3.71 -1.53
N THR A 131 -7.29 -4.74 -1.05
CA THR A 131 -6.67 -5.97 -0.55
C THR A 131 -6.76 -7.03 -1.63
N VAL A 132 -5.64 -7.66 -1.96
CA VAL A 132 -5.57 -8.77 -2.90
C VAL A 132 -5.14 -10.02 -2.14
N THR A 133 -5.99 -11.03 -2.17
CA THR A 133 -5.70 -12.36 -1.59
C THR A 133 -5.46 -13.35 -2.71
N ILE A 134 -4.31 -14.00 -2.69
CA ILE A 134 -3.89 -14.98 -3.69
C ILE A 134 -3.74 -16.34 -3.00
N ASP A 135 -4.54 -17.31 -3.39
CA ASP A 135 -4.37 -18.71 -3.01
C ASP A 135 -3.64 -19.44 -4.14
N PHE A 136 -2.53 -20.07 -3.79
CA PHE A 136 -1.70 -20.77 -4.76
C PHE A 136 -1.10 -22.06 -4.17
N THR A 137 -0.79 -22.99 -5.05
CA THR A 137 -0.10 -24.23 -4.74
C THR A 137 1.35 -24.15 -5.19
N ASP A 138 2.27 -24.48 -4.30
CA ASP A 138 3.70 -24.62 -4.63
C ASP A 138 3.93 -25.83 -5.52
N GLY A 139 4.51 -25.64 -6.70
CA GLY A 139 4.74 -26.69 -7.69
C GLY A 139 5.75 -27.76 -7.26
N THR A 140 6.52 -27.53 -6.19
CA THR A 140 7.51 -28.50 -5.70
C THR A 140 6.99 -29.28 -4.50
N SER A 141 6.38 -28.61 -3.53
CA SER A 141 5.88 -29.22 -2.29
C SER A 141 4.44 -29.70 -2.40
N GLY A 142 3.68 -29.20 -3.36
CA GLY A 142 2.23 -29.40 -3.46
C GLY A 142 1.43 -28.75 -2.32
N GLY A 143 2.08 -27.94 -1.50
CA GLY A 143 1.44 -27.23 -0.39
C GLY A 143 0.66 -26.01 -0.85
N ASN A 144 -0.52 -25.79 -0.25
CA ASN A 144 -1.30 -24.58 -0.45
C ASN A 144 -0.77 -23.45 0.43
N HIS A 145 -0.72 -22.27 -0.16
CA HIS A 145 -0.29 -21.02 0.48
C HIS A 145 -1.26 -19.90 0.16
N ILE A 146 -1.42 -18.99 1.11
CA ILE A 146 -2.19 -17.76 0.91
C ILE A 146 -1.23 -16.59 1.08
N ASP A 147 -1.21 -15.70 0.11
CA ASP A 147 -0.47 -14.45 0.17
C ASP A 147 -1.45 -13.28 0.08
N ILE A 148 -1.31 -12.31 0.99
CA ILE A 148 -2.19 -11.16 1.08
C ILE A 148 -1.37 -9.91 0.89
N GLY A 149 -1.79 -9.07 -0.04
CA GLY A 149 -1.15 -7.80 -0.29
C GLY A 149 -2.16 -6.65 -0.39
N PHE A 150 -1.64 -5.47 -0.17
CA PHE A 150 -2.40 -4.23 -0.19
C PHE A 150 -1.89 -3.33 -1.31
N PHE A 151 -2.82 -2.72 -2.03
CA PHE A 151 -2.53 -1.73 -3.06
C PHE A 151 -3.26 -0.44 -2.77
N GLY A 152 -2.54 0.66 -2.78
CA GLY A 152 -3.11 1.98 -2.66
C GLY A 152 -2.69 2.86 -3.84
N GLY A 153 -3.57 3.70 -4.31
CA GLY A 153 -3.27 4.60 -5.42
C GLY A 153 -4.38 5.61 -5.70
N LYS A 154 -4.35 6.16 -6.90
CA LYS A 154 -5.41 7.02 -7.42
C LYS A 154 -6.10 6.35 -8.61
N VAL A 155 -7.43 6.48 -8.65
CA VAL A 155 -8.24 6.03 -9.77
C VAL A 155 -7.86 6.78 -11.03
N GLY A 156 -7.50 6.05 -12.08
CA GLY A 156 -7.17 6.61 -13.38
C GLY A 156 -8.43 7.06 -14.15
N THR A 157 -8.21 7.92 -15.14
CA THR A 157 -9.20 8.14 -16.20
C THR A 157 -9.26 6.93 -17.11
N SER A 158 -10.46 6.52 -17.51
CA SER A 158 -10.70 5.46 -18.50
C SER A 158 -10.14 5.82 -19.86
#